data_ae82a07d186518bd94b94362eff9c215
#
_entry.id   ae82a07d186518bd94b94362eff9c215
#
_cell.length_a   1.000
_cell.length_b   1.000
_cell.length_c   1.000
_cell.angle_alpha   90.00
_cell.angle_beta   90.00
_cell.angle_gamma   90.00
#
_symmetry.space_group_name_H-M   'P 1'
#
loop_
_entity.id
_entity.type
_entity.pdbx_description
1 polymer ?
#
loop_
_entity_poly.entity_id
_entity_poly.type
_entity_poly.pdbx_seq_one_letter_code
_entity_poly.pdbx_strand_id
1 'polypeptide(L)'
;MSEVLVLKLGGTTLADQAHILDEVATIARKRPVVLVHGGGKRITEWLERLGVQGKFEGGLRVTDQAALEVAAAVLRGVVNSELVSDLRDRGVDAVGLSGVDGGFMIAERVPGLGLVAHVVGLRRDFLDQLLVAGQVAVVAPLARDEQGIVCNVNADDAAAGIAAGLGARQLVLMTDVDGVRNAAGEKLSSMTADQAERMIAEGVIKGGMVPKIRAALGAVNWPGAEAVIADSADQHALTRALTDPTFGTRITAARAASEASAGTI
;
A
#
# COMPACT_ATOMS: atom_id res chain seq x y z
N MET A 1 9.09 -18.33 2.30
CA MET A 1 8.59 -16.98 2.63
C MET A 1 7.42 -16.55 1.76
N SER A 2 6.63 -17.47 1.26
CA SER A 2 5.50 -17.19 0.35
C SER A 2 4.22 -16.66 1.04
N GLU A 3 4.22 -16.43 2.33
CA GLU A 3 3.00 -16.09 3.10
C GLU A 3 3.03 -14.71 3.75
N VAL A 4 3.95 -13.84 3.33
CA VAL A 4 3.97 -12.46 3.83
C VAL A 4 2.68 -11.76 3.41
N LEU A 5 1.99 -11.15 4.36
CA LEU A 5 0.91 -10.19 4.10
C LEU A 5 1.51 -8.79 4.02
N VAL A 6 1.27 -8.10 2.91
CA VAL A 6 1.47 -6.66 2.86
C VAL A 6 0.11 -5.97 2.98
N LEU A 7 -0.03 -5.14 4.00
CA LEU A 7 -1.24 -4.38 4.28
C LEU A 7 -0.94 -2.89 4.14
N LYS A 8 -1.74 -2.16 3.38
CA LYS A 8 -1.70 -0.71 3.36
C LYS A 8 -2.91 -0.14 4.08
N LEU A 9 -2.67 0.70 5.07
CA LEU A 9 -3.69 1.49 5.75
C LEU A 9 -3.74 2.90 5.17
N GLY A 10 -4.93 3.31 4.71
CA GLY A 10 -5.17 4.63 4.10
C GLY A 10 -6.34 5.38 4.70
N GLY A 11 -6.30 6.69 4.55
CA GLY A 11 -7.46 7.56 4.53
C GLY A 11 -7.98 8.11 5.85
N THR A 12 -8.10 7.37 6.91
CA THR A 12 -8.78 7.78 8.16
C THR A 12 -7.80 8.04 9.31
N THR A 13 -8.31 8.59 10.41
CA THR A 13 -7.53 8.76 11.64
C THR A 13 -7.23 7.42 12.28
N LEU A 14 -6.16 7.32 13.07
CA LEU A 14 -5.79 6.08 13.78
C LEU A 14 -6.93 5.53 14.66
N ALA A 15 -7.70 6.42 15.28
CA ALA A 15 -8.86 6.02 16.09
C ALA A 15 -9.90 5.22 15.29
N ASP A 16 -10.08 5.55 14.01
CA ASP A 16 -11.03 4.87 13.13
C ASP A 16 -10.52 3.48 12.66
N GLN A 17 -9.23 3.16 12.92
CA GLN A 17 -8.57 1.95 12.45
C GLN A 17 -8.21 0.97 13.57
N ALA A 18 -8.61 1.23 14.81
CA ALA A 18 -8.28 0.40 15.97
C ALA A 18 -8.67 -1.08 15.76
N HIS A 19 -9.84 -1.36 15.17
CA HIS A 19 -10.30 -2.71 14.85
C HIS A 19 -9.41 -3.44 13.85
N ILE A 20 -8.84 -2.72 12.86
CA ILE A 20 -7.89 -3.32 11.90
C ILE A 20 -6.58 -3.68 12.61
N LEU A 21 -6.11 -2.86 13.56
CA LEU A 21 -4.91 -3.16 14.34
C LEU A 21 -5.10 -4.39 15.24
N ASP A 22 -6.32 -4.63 15.76
CA ASP A 22 -6.67 -5.86 16.50
C ASP A 22 -6.59 -7.09 15.58
N GLU A 23 -7.05 -6.97 14.34
CA GLU A 23 -6.93 -8.01 13.32
C GLU A 23 -5.47 -8.24 12.92
N VAL A 24 -4.68 -7.16 12.72
CA VAL A 24 -3.22 -7.25 12.44
C VAL A 24 -2.53 -8.00 13.57
N ALA A 25 -2.82 -7.70 14.84
CA ALA A 25 -2.26 -8.40 15.98
C ALA A 25 -2.59 -9.91 15.98
N THR A 26 -3.80 -10.26 15.56
CA THR A 26 -4.22 -11.66 15.43
C THR A 26 -3.52 -12.39 14.30
N ILE A 27 -3.34 -11.73 13.16
CA ILE A 27 -2.71 -12.28 11.95
C ILE A 27 -1.20 -12.40 12.13
N ALA A 28 -0.55 -11.41 12.74
CA ALA A 28 0.90 -11.39 12.95
C ALA A 28 1.43 -12.56 13.80
N ARG A 29 0.56 -13.14 14.65
CA ARG A 29 0.88 -14.36 15.40
C ARG A 29 0.97 -15.62 14.54
N LYS A 30 0.47 -15.58 13.32
CA LYS A 30 0.33 -16.74 12.42
C LYS A 30 1.20 -16.63 11.17
N ARG A 31 1.50 -15.41 10.73
CA ARG A 31 2.27 -15.17 9.50
C ARG A 31 2.96 -13.80 9.52
N PRO A 32 4.05 -13.61 8.76
CA PRO A 32 4.73 -12.32 8.66
C PRO A 32 3.84 -11.24 8.06
N VAL A 33 3.90 -10.02 8.61
CA VAL A 33 3.13 -8.86 8.16
C VAL A 33 4.03 -7.65 7.96
N VAL A 34 3.83 -6.97 6.83
CA VAL A 34 4.34 -5.62 6.59
C VAL A 34 3.15 -4.67 6.53
N LEU A 35 3.14 -3.65 7.37
CA LEU A 35 2.11 -2.63 7.44
C LEU A 35 2.64 -1.34 6.84
N VAL A 36 2.12 -0.90 5.70
CA VAL A 36 2.42 0.40 5.11
C VAL A 36 1.30 1.37 5.44
N HIS A 37 1.62 2.54 5.93
CA HIS A 37 0.61 3.53 6.29
C HIS A 37 0.65 4.77 5.40
N GLY A 38 -0.48 5.43 5.28
CA GLY A 38 -0.57 6.78 4.74
C GLY A 38 -0.43 7.85 5.82
N GLY A 39 -0.84 9.07 5.48
CA GLY A 39 -0.82 10.21 6.39
C GLY A 39 -1.24 11.51 5.70
N GLY A 40 -1.82 11.41 4.50
CA GLY A 40 -2.09 12.56 3.64
C GLY A 40 -2.92 13.65 4.32
N LYS A 41 -3.97 13.28 5.07
CA LYS A 41 -4.80 14.23 5.83
C LYS A 41 -3.98 14.95 6.91
N ARG A 42 -3.22 14.18 7.71
CA ARG A 42 -2.36 14.71 8.76
C ARG A 42 -1.27 15.64 8.22
N ILE A 43 -0.67 15.28 7.06
CA ILE A 43 0.30 16.14 6.37
C ILE A 43 -0.38 17.45 5.96
N THR A 44 -1.59 17.42 5.39
CA THR A 44 -2.33 18.62 4.99
C THR A 44 -2.58 19.54 6.20
N GLU A 45 -3.08 18.99 7.30
CA GLU A 45 -3.32 19.74 8.55
C GLU A 45 -2.03 20.40 9.10
N TRP A 46 -0.90 19.72 9.01
CA TRP A 46 0.38 20.26 9.46
C TRP A 46 0.93 21.34 8.52
N LEU A 47 0.82 21.14 7.19
CA LEU A 47 1.19 22.15 6.21
C LEU A 47 0.41 23.44 6.41
N GLU A 48 -0.92 23.34 6.61
CA GLU A 48 -1.79 24.49 6.88
C GLU A 48 -1.39 25.22 8.18
N ARG A 49 -1.14 24.48 9.26
CA ARG A 49 -0.69 25.06 10.56
C ARG A 49 0.65 25.77 10.45
N LEU A 50 1.53 25.32 9.56
CA LEU A 50 2.86 25.91 9.32
C LEU A 50 2.86 26.96 8.21
N GLY A 51 1.72 27.23 7.57
CA GLY A 51 1.60 28.20 6.48
C GLY A 51 2.26 27.75 5.18
N VAL A 52 2.50 26.44 5.00
CA VAL A 52 3.07 25.86 3.78
C VAL A 52 1.94 25.45 2.86
N GLN A 53 1.98 25.94 1.61
CA GLN A 53 0.94 25.61 0.64
C GLN A 53 1.12 24.19 0.11
N GLY A 54 0.05 23.36 0.21
CA GLY A 54 -0.02 22.05 -0.39
C GLY A 54 -0.64 22.11 -1.79
N LYS A 55 -0.06 21.42 -2.77
CA LYS A 55 -0.60 21.26 -4.12
C LYS A 55 -0.69 19.78 -4.48
N PHE A 56 -1.72 19.40 -5.24
CA PHE A 56 -1.88 18.05 -5.77
C PHE A 56 -1.94 18.09 -7.29
N GLU A 57 -1.34 17.09 -7.93
CA GLU A 57 -1.37 16.87 -9.36
C GLU A 57 -1.51 15.36 -9.62
N GLY A 58 -2.49 14.97 -10.44
CA GLY A 58 -2.76 13.56 -10.73
C GLY A 58 -3.06 12.69 -9.51
N GLY A 59 -3.52 13.28 -8.39
CA GLY A 59 -3.76 12.57 -7.12
C GLY A 59 -2.50 12.42 -6.25
N LEU A 60 -1.34 12.89 -6.69
CA LEU A 60 -0.09 12.92 -5.95
C LEU A 60 0.16 14.32 -5.36
N ARG A 61 0.75 14.39 -4.17
CA ARG A 61 1.15 15.66 -3.55
C ARG A 61 2.43 16.16 -4.19
N VAL A 62 2.37 17.28 -4.92
CA VAL A 62 3.58 18.00 -5.34
C VAL A 62 4.37 18.36 -4.08
N THR A 63 5.62 17.95 -4.00
CA THR A 63 6.39 18.01 -2.77
C THR A 63 7.70 18.79 -3.02
N ASP A 64 7.75 20.04 -2.59
CA ASP A 64 8.99 20.80 -2.50
C ASP A 64 9.75 20.46 -1.20
N GLN A 65 10.87 21.12 -0.95
CA GLN A 65 11.70 20.85 0.24
C GLN A 65 10.94 21.08 1.55
N ALA A 66 10.18 22.17 1.66
CA ALA A 66 9.42 22.51 2.87
C ALA A 66 8.28 21.48 3.09
N ALA A 67 7.57 21.12 2.04
CA ALA A 67 6.53 20.11 2.11
C ALA A 67 7.10 18.72 2.44
N LEU A 68 8.30 18.38 1.94
CA LEU A 68 8.97 17.12 2.28
C LEU A 68 9.34 17.04 3.77
N GLU A 69 9.89 18.11 4.33
CA GLU A 69 10.26 18.15 5.76
C GLU A 69 9.02 17.90 6.64
N VAL A 70 7.91 18.56 6.31
CA VAL A 70 6.64 18.34 7.02
C VAL A 70 6.13 16.90 6.81
N ALA A 71 6.14 16.41 5.56
CA ALA A 71 5.70 15.05 5.27
C ALA A 71 6.55 14.00 6.01
N ALA A 72 7.87 14.16 6.03
CA ALA A 72 8.78 13.26 6.73
C ALA A 72 8.55 13.27 8.24
N ALA A 73 8.43 14.46 8.85
CA ALA A 73 8.13 14.60 10.28
C ALA A 73 6.79 13.93 10.64
N VAL A 74 5.75 14.16 9.86
CA VAL A 74 4.42 13.61 10.10
C VAL A 74 4.39 12.10 9.87
N LEU A 75 4.88 11.64 8.73
CA LEU A 75 4.84 10.21 8.39
C LEU A 75 5.71 9.39 9.35
N ARG A 76 6.98 9.75 9.50
CA ARG A 76 7.93 8.94 10.28
C ARG A 76 7.88 9.24 11.78
N GLY A 77 7.73 10.52 12.16
CA GLY A 77 7.75 10.94 13.54
C GLY A 77 6.41 10.78 14.26
N VAL A 78 5.30 11.12 13.61
CA VAL A 78 3.98 11.12 14.25
C VAL A 78 3.23 9.80 13.95
N VAL A 79 2.79 9.62 12.71
CA VAL A 79 1.89 8.50 12.34
C VAL A 79 2.54 7.15 12.57
N ASN A 80 3.79 6.99 12.14
CA ASN A 80 4.51 5.72 12.29
C ASN A 80 4.69 5.36 13.77
N SER A 81 5.09 6.33 14.61
CA SER A 81 5.31 6.11 16.04
C SER A 81 4.00 5.78 16.79
N GLU A 82 2.89 6.45 16.44
CA GLU A 82 1.56 6.15 16.99
C GLU A 82 1.14 4.71 16.64
N LEU A 83 1.27 4.30 15.38
CA LEU A 83 0.94 2.93 14.94
C LEU A 83 1.78 1.85 15.61
N VAL A 84 3.09 2.11 15.76
CA VAL A 84 3.98 1.18 16.47
C VAL A 84 3.55 1.05 17.94
N SER A 85 3.28 2.18 18.62
CA SER A 85 2.79 2.16 20.00
C SER A 85 1.50 1.36 20.12
N ASP A 86 0.51 1.64 19.27
CA ASP A 86 -0.79 0.96 19.28
C ASP A 86 -0.68 -0.56 19.03
N LEU A 87 0.23 -0.98 18.15
CA LEU A 87 0.50 -2.40 17.91
C LEU A 87 1.21 -3.06 19.11
N ARG A 88 2.16 -2.35 19.73
CA ARG A 88 2.85 -2.87 20.92
C ARG A 88 1.91 -3.03 22.11
N ASP A 89 0.96 -2.12 22.30
CA ASP A 89 -0.10 -2.25 23.31
C ASP A 89 -0.97 -3.50 23.10
N ARG A 90 -1.05 -4.01 21.86
CA ARG A 90 -1.71 -5.27 21.46
C ARG A 90 -0.79 -6.49 21.54
N GLY A 91 0.42 -6.33 22.09
CA GLY A 91 1.41 -7.41 22.24
C GLY A 91 2.10 -7.81 20.92
N VAL A 92 2.09 -6.94 19.91
CA VAL A 92 2.82 -7.15 18.65
C VAL A 92 4.23 -6.60 18.80
N ASP A 93 5.25 -7.36 18.42
CA ASP A 93 6.61 -6.83 18.28
C ASP A 93 6.73 -6.03 16.98
N ALA A 94 6.31 -4.76 17.04
CA ALA A 94 6.27 -3.86 15.90
C ALA A 94 7.51 -2.96 15.86
N VAL A 95 8.06 -2.78 14.65
CA VAL A 95 9.22 -1.92 14.36
C VAL A 95 8.82 -0.88 13.33
N GLY A 96 8.95 0.40 13.71
CA GLY A 96 8.70 1.52 12.80
C GLY A 96 9.92 1.85 11.95
N LEU A 97 9.72 2.01 10.64
CA LEU A 97 10.77 2.34 9.68
C LEU A 97 10.19 3.07 8.44
N SER A 98 11.08 3.49 7.58
CA SER A 98 10.77 4.00 6.25
C SER A 98 11.67 3.34 5.21
N GLY A 99 11.43 3.50 3.94
CA GLY A 99 12.30 2.99 2.88
C GLY A 99 13.73 3.56 2.91
N VAL A 100 13.95 4.63 3.68
CA VAL A 100 15.28 5.22 3.93
C VAL A 100 16.11 4.33 4.85
N ASP A 101 15.47 3.72 5.87
CA ASP A 101 16.15 2.89 6.86
C ASP A 101 16.71 1.61 6.18
N GLY A 102 18.02 1.37 6.33
CA GLY A 102 18.70 0.30 5.59
C GLY A 102 18.71 0.47 4.06
N GLY A 103 18.09 1.54 3.52
CA GLY A 103 17.96 1.79 2.08
C GLY A 103 17.26 0.66 1.34
N PHE A 104 16.28 0.02 1.97
CA PHE A 104 15.65 -1.16 1.40
C PHE A 104 14.69 -0.84 0.25
N MET A 105 14.11 0.35 0.21
CA MET A 105 13.21 0.78 -0.86
C MET A 105 13.99 1.64 -1.86
N ILE A 106 14.07 1.20 -3.10
CA ILE A 106 14.72 1.90 -4.21
C ILE A 106 13.65 2.68 -4.95
N ALA A 107 13.87 3.98 -5.12
CA ALA A 107 12.88 4.86 -5.73
C ALA A 107 13.46 5.72 -6.84
N GLU A 108 12.61 6.11 -7.79
CA GLU A 108 12.91 7.00 -8.90
C GLU A 108 11.96 8.21 -8.86
N ARG A 109 12.50 9.40 -9.11
CA ARG A 109 11.69 10.63 -9.06
C ARG A 109 10.64 10.67 -10.16
N VAL A 110 9.47 11.19 -9.79
CA VAL A 110 8.41 11.51 -10.74
C VAL A 110 8.66 12.90 -11.32
N PRO A 111 8.90 13.03 -12.64
CA PRO A 111 9.14 14.32 -13.27
C PRO A 111 7.98 15.30 -13.02
N GLY A 112 8.33 16.57 -12.71
CA GLY A 112 7.36 17.64 -12.51
C GLY A 112 6.74 17.71 -11.09
N LEU A 113 6.91 16.69 -10.23
CA LEU A 113 6.31 16.66 -8.89
C LEU A 113 7.27 17.02 -7.75
N GLY A 114 8.47 17.50 -8.06
CA GLY A 114 9.49 17.86 -7.07
C GLY A 114 10.12 16.63 -6.41
N LEU A 115 10.03 16.53 -5.08
CA LEU A 115 10.61 15.44 -4.29
C LEU A 115 9.58 14.30 -4.08
N VAL A 116 8.88 13.93 -5.13
CA VAL A 116 8.00 12.75 -5.18
C VAL A 116 8.70 11.66 -5.97
N ALA A 117 8.62 10.44 -5.48
CA ALA A 117 9.18 9.28 -6.17
C ALA A 117 8.19 8.11 -6.20
N HIS A 118 8.41 7.18 -7.12
CA HIS A 118 7.77 5.87 -7.17
C HIS A 118 8.80 4.76 -6.88
N VAL A 119 8.32 3.62 -6.39
CA VAL A 119 9.19 2.49 -6.05
C VAL A 119 9.54 1.70 -7.30
N VAL A 120 10.83 1.53 -7.56
CA VAL A 120 11.34 0.77 -8.70
C VAL A 120 12.01 -0.55 -8.29
N GLY A 121 12.25 -0.75 -6.98
CA GLY A 121 12.87 -1.97 -6.50
C GLY A 121 12.92 -2.07 -4.98
N LEU A 122 13.28 -3.27 -4.51
CA LEU A 122 13.38 -3.59 -3.09
C LEU A 122 14.65 -4.40 -2.82
N ARG A 123 15.47 -3.96 -1.85
CA ARG A 123 16.49 -4.78 -1.22
C ARG A 123 15.89 -5.50 -0.03
N ARG A 124 15.40 -6.70 -0.26
CA ARG A 124 14.55 -7.43 0.68
C ARG A 124 15.23 -7.88 1.97
N ASP A 125 16.56 -8.05 1.95
CA ASP A 125 17.32 -8.65 3.06
C ASP A 125 17.07 -7.97 4.41
N PHE A 126 16.90 -6.64 4.40
CA PHE A 126 16.60 -5.88 5.61
C PHE A 126 15.22 -6.22 6.18
N LEU A 127 14.20 -6.27 5.33
CA LEU A 127 12.84 -6.66 5.76
C LEU A 127 12.78 -8.14 6.13
N ASP A 128 13.43 -9.00 5.38
CA ASP A 128 13.49 -10.45 5.66
C ASP A 128 14.03 -10.74 7.07
N GLN A 129 15.05 -10.00 7.53
CA GLN A 129 15.58 -10.15 8.89
C GLN A 129 14.53 -9.81 9.97
N LEU A 130 13.78 -8.72 9.81
CA LEU A 130 12.72 -8.34 10.73
C LEU A 130 11.58 -9.38 10.75
N LEU A 131 11.14 -9.80 9.57
CA LEU A 131 10.05 -10.77 9.42
C LEU A 131 10.43 -12.17 9.97
N VAL A 132 11.68 -12.61 9.79
CA VAL A 132 12.20 -13.85 10.37
C VAL A 132 12.29 -13.77 11.90
N ALA A 133 12.59 -12.58 12.44
CA ALA A 133 12.57 -12.34 13.88
C ALA A 133 11.13 -12.28 14.47
N GLY A 134 10.09 -12.44 13.65
CA GLY A 134 8.69 -12.36 14.06
C GLY A 134 8.18 -10.94 14.27
N GLN A 135 8.89 -9.94 13.78
CA GLN A 135 8.54 -8.53 13.93
C GLN A 135 7.61 -8.08 12.81
N VAL A 136 6.68 -7.19 13.14
CA VAL A 136 5.84 -6.47 12.17
C VAL A 136 6.57 -5.20 11.75
N ALA A 137 6.89 -5.09 10.47
CA ALA A 137 7.49 -3.89 9.91
C ALA A 137 6.40 -2.85 9.60
N VAL A 138 6.40 -1.72 10.31
CA VAL A 138 5.49 -0.58 10.09
C VAL A 138 6.20 0.47 9.26
N VAL A 139 5.81 0.62 8.00
CA VAL A 139 6.57 1.38 7.00
C VAL A 139 5.92 2.71 6.67
N ALA A 140 6.63 3.80 6.93
CA ALA A 140 6.32 5.13 6.42
C ALA A 140 6.78 5.24 4.95
N PRO A 141 5.96 5.81 4.04
CA PRO A 141 6.23 5.85 2.61
C PRO A 141 7.20 6.97 2.23
N LEU A 142 8.44 6.84 2.68
CA LEU A 142 9.59 7.68 2.34
C LEU A 142 10.68 6.78 1.79
N ALA A 143 11.36 7.20 0.72
CA ALA A 143 12.46 6.46 0.14
C ALA A 143 13.59 7.39 -0.30
N ARG A 144 14.70 6.84 -0.77
CA ARG A 144 15.78 7.62 -1.38
C ARG A 144 15.81 7.36 -2.87
N ASP A 145 16.02 8.42 -3.63
CA ASP A 145 16.32 8.29 -5.04
C ASP A 145 17.77 7.82 -5.29
N GLU A 146 18.13 7.64 -6.54
CA GLU A 146 19.48 7.23 -6.96
C GLU A 146 20.58 8.24 -6.57
N GLN A 147 20.25 9.53 -6.40
CA GLN A 147 21.15 10.56 -5.90
C GLN A 147 21.25 10.57 -4.36
N GLY A 148 20.50 9.74 -3.69
CA GLY A 148 20.47 9.65 -2.24
C GLY A 148 19.60 10.69 -1.55
N ILE A 149 18.75 11.39 -2.30
CA ILE A 149 17.84 12.40 -1.77
C ILE A 149 16.56 11.72 -1.29
N VAL A 150 16.09 12.12 -0.10
CA VAL A 150 14.83 11.62 0.44
C VAL A 150 13.65 12.14 -0.38
N CYS A 151 12.72 11.27 -0.68
CA CYS A 151 11.52 11.56 -1.44
C CYS A 151 10.26 11.06 -0.72
N ASN A 152 9.16 11.77 -0.92
CA ASN A 152 7.82 11.33 -0.57
C ASN A 152 7.34 10.30 -1.59
N VAL A 153 6.81 9.18 -1.13
CA VAL A 153 6.26 8.10 -1.97
C VAL A 153 4.76 7.98 -1.70
N ASN A 154 3.98 7.65 -2.72
CA ASN A 154 2.58 7.30 -2.51
C ASN A 154 2.49 5.99 -1.71
N ALA A 155 1.66 5.94 -0.67
CA ALA A 155 1.59 4.79 0.22
C ALA A 155 1.06 3.51 -0.46
N ASP A 156 0.19 3.63 -1.46
CA ASP A 156 -0.28 2.49 -2.26
C ASP A 156 0.86 1.94 -3.13
N ASP A 157 1.67 2.84 -3.72
CA ASP A 157 2.86 2.50 -4.50
C ASP A 157 3.96 1.86 -3.63
N ALA A 158 4.23 2.42 -2.45
CA ALA A 158 5.17 1.84 -1.49
C ALA A 158 4.76 0.41 -1.09
N ALA A 159 3.48 0.19 -0.80
CA ALA A 159 2.96 -1.13 -0.46
C ALA A 159 3.07 -2.11 -1.63
N ALA A 160 2.78 -1.67 -2.85
CA ALA A 160 2.91 -2.47 -4.06
C ALA A 160 4.37 -2.85 -4.35
N GLY A 161 5.29 -1.90 -4.26
CA GLY A 161 6.72 -2.14 -4.44
C GLY A 161 7.29 -3.12 -3.41
N ILE A 162 6.86 -3.00 -2.14
CA ILE A 162 7.22 -3.96 -1.08
C ILE A 162 6.63 -5.34 -1.39
N ALA A 163 5.35 -5.42 -1.75
CA ALA A 163 4.69 -6.69 -2.06
C ALA A 163 5.38 -7.41 -3.23
N ALA A 164 5.64 -6.69 -4.32
CA ALA A 164 6.35 -7.22 -5.48
C ALA A 164 7.76 -7.69 -5.14
N GLY A 165 8.55 -6.87 -4.42
CA GLY A 165 9.93 -7.18 -4.06
C GLY A 165 10.08 -8.31 -3.06
N LEU A 166 9.13 -8.51 -2.15
CA LEU A 166 9.09 -9.66 -1.24
C LEU A 166 8.50 -10.93 -1.90
N GLY A 167 7.87 -10.82 -3.06
CA GLY A 167 7.08 -11.91 -3.63
C GLY A 167 5.89 -12.26 -2.73
N ALA A 168 5.23 -11.25 -2.17
CA ALA A 168 4.10 -11.45 -1.28
C ALA A 168 2.88 -11.94 -2.08
N ARG A 169 2.22 -13.00 -1.61
CA ARG A 169 1.01 -13.51 -2.28
C ARG A 169 -0.18 -12.58 -2.15
N GLN A 170 -0.22 -11.78 -1.09
CA GLN A 170 -1.36 -10.93 -0.80
C GLN A 170 -0.93 -9.51 -0.47
N LEU A 171 -1.46 -8.56 -1.24
CA LEU A 171 -1.49 -7.14 -0.92
C LEU A 171 -2.93 -6.74 -0.59
N VAL A 172 -3.17 -6.13 0.56
CA VAL A 172 -4.48 -5.57 0.91
C VAL A 172 -4.35 -4.05 0.98
N LEU A 173 -5.12 -3.34 0.16
CA LEU A 173 -5.22 -1.88 0.15
C LEU A 173 -6.52 -1.48 0.87
N MET A 174 -6.42 -1.17 2.16
CA MET A 174 -7.53 -0.62 2.94
C MET A 174 -7.74 0.85 2.57
N THR A 175 -8.97 1.21 2.27
CA THR A 175 -9.36 2.52 1.77
C THR A 175 -10.76 2.89 2.26
N ASP A 176 -11.30 4.00 1.79
CA ASP A 176 -12.62 4.55 2.11
C ASP A 176 -13.70 4.17 1.06
N VAL A 177 -13.41 3.20 0.22
CA VAL A 177 -14.35 2.69 -0.79
C VAL A 177 -14.46 1.16 -0.71
N ASP A 178 -15.65 0.66 -1.03
CA ASP A 178 -16.01 -0.77 -0.94
C ASP A 178 -15.46 -1.64 -2.09
N GLY A 179 -14.72 -1.05 -3.03
CA GLY A 179 -14.13 -1.72 -4.18
C GLY A 179 -14.21 -0.90 -5.47
N VAL A 180 -13.96 -1.56 -6.59
CA VAL A 180 -13.99 -0.98 -7.94
C VAL A 180 -15.37 -1.18 -8.56
N ARG A 181 -15.87 -0.14 -9.26
CA ARG A 181 -17.17 -0.19 -9.93
C ARG A 181 -17.02 -0.24 -11.44
N ASN A 182 -17.91 -0.97 -12.10
CA ASN A 182 -18.02 -1.00 -13.57
C ASN A 182 -18.74 0.25 -14.10
N ALA A 183 -18.90 0.34 -15.42
CA ALA A 183 -19.60 1.45 -16.07
C ALA A 183 -21.08 1.60 -15.66
N ALA A 184 -21.73 0.51 -15.21
CA ALA A 184 -23.09 0.52 -14.68
C ALA A 184 -23.16 0.97 -13.19
N GLY A 185 -22.00 1.23 -12.54
CA GLY A 185 -21.92 1.58 -11.13
C GLY A 185 -21.97 0.38 -10.18
N GLU A 186 -21.95 -0.84 -10.69
CA GLU A 186 -21.97 -2.07 -9.90
C GLU A 186 -20.56 -2.40 -9.40
N LYS A 187 -20.45 -2.84 -8.15
CA LYS A 187 -19.18 -3.27 -7.57
C LYS A 187 -18.70 -4.58 -8.20
N LEU A 188 -17.45 -4.61 -8.62
CA LEU A 188 -16.79 -5.82 -9.09
C LEU A 188 -16.14 -6.54 -7.91
N SER A 189 -16.44 -7.82 -7.72
CA SER A 189 -15.78 -8.65 -6.71
C SER A 189 -14.35 -9.06 -7.13
N SER A 190 -14.12 -9.14 -8.45
CA SER A 190 -12.80 -9.47 -9.01
C SER A 190 -12.59 -8.86 -10.38
N MET A 191 -11.33 -8.66 -10.75
CA MET A 191 -10.92 -8.25 -12.09
C MET A 191 -9.50 -8.75 -12.39
N THR A 192 -9.22 -8.95 -13.68
CA THR A 192 -7.87 -9.23 -14.16
C THR A 192 -7.11 -7.95 -14.44
N ALA A 193 -5.77 -8.05 -14.56
CA ALA A 193 -4.94 -6.92 -14.96
C ALA A 193 -5.39 -6.30 -16.29
N ASP A 194 -5.71 -7.12 -17.29
CA ASP A 194 -6.17 -6.65 -18.60
C ASP A 194 -7.52 -5.93 -18.54
N GLN A 195 -8.43 -6.39 -17.67
CA GLN A 195 -9.70 -5.69 -17.44
C GLN A 195 -9.48 -4.33 -16.78
N ALA A 196 -8.59 -4.26 -15.79
CA ALA A 196 -8.26 -3.03 -15.11
C ALA A 196 -7.67 -1.98 -16.07
N GLU A 197 -6.70 -2.35 -16.90
CA GLU A 197 -6.10 -1.44 -17.87
C GLU A 197 -7.13 -0.95 -18.91
N ARG A 198 -8.00 -1.82 -19.43
CA ARG A 198 -9.09 -1.41 -20.32
C ARG A 198 -10.02 -0.41 -19.65
N MET A 199 -10.45 -0.66 -18.43
CA MET A 199 -11.34 0.24 -17.68
C MET A 199 -10.70 1.60 -17.38
N ILE A 200 -9.39 1.65 -17.18
CA ILE A 200 -8.65 2.91 -17.07
C ILE A 200 -8.65 3.65 -18.41
N ALA A 201 -8.32 2.96 -19.51
CA ALA A 201 -8.25 3.55 -20.85
C ALA A 201 -9.62 4.08 -21.32
N GLU A 202 -10.71 3.39 -20.97
CA GLU A 202 -12.10 3.77 -21.27
C GLU A 202 -12.64 4.88 -20.31
N GLY A 203 -11.87 5.29 -19.29
CA GLY A 203 -12.27 6.31 -18.33
C GLY A 203 -13.36 5.86 -17.34
N VAL A 204 -13.63 4.56 -17.24
CA VAL A 204 -14.50 3.99 -16.21
C VAL A 204 -13.84 4.11 -14.84
N ILE A 205 -12.56 3.72 -14.75
CA ILE A 205 -11.73 3.96 -13.57
C ILE A 205 -11.05 5.32 -13.74
N LYS A 206 -11.30 6.24 -12.80
CA LYS A 206 -10.82 7.63 -12.86
C LYS A 206 -10.45 8.19 -11.49
N GLY A 207 -9.80 9.37 -11.49
CA GLY A 207 -9.45 10.10 -10.27
C GLY A 207 -8.53 9.31 -9.34
N GLY A 208 -8.77 9.37 -8.04
CA GLY A 208 -7.97 8.72 -7.00
C GLY A 208 -7.95 7.17 -7.04
N MET A 209 -8.85 6.54 -7.82
CA MET A 209 -8.86 5.09 -8.00
C MET A 209 -7.74 4.63 -8.95
N VAL A 210 -7.35 5.45 -9.95
CA VAL A 210 -6.31 5.09 -10.92
C VAL A 210 -4.97 4.76 -10.23
N PRO A 211 -4.41 5.59 -9.34
CA PRO A 211 -3.19 5.25 -8.61
C PRO A 211 -3.30 3.95 -7.82
N LYS A 212 -4.45 3.69 -7.18
CA LYS A 212 -4.68 2.45 -6.41
C LYS A 212 -4.67 1.21 -7.28
N ILE A 213 -5.36 1.26 -8.42
CA ILE A 213 -5.37 0.16 -9.38
C ILE A 213 -3.97 -0.07 -9.95
N ARG A 214 -3.24 0.98 -10.33
CA ARG A 214 -1.86 0.85 -10.82
C ARG A 214 -0.92 0.23 -9.77
N ALA A 215 -1.06 0.62 -8.50
CA ALA A 215 -0.33 -0.01 -7.41
C ALA A 215 -0.70 -1.50 -7.29
N ALA A 216 -1.98 -1.83 -7.28
CA ALA A 216 -2.44 -3.22 -7.23
C ALA A 216 -1.89 -4.06 -8.39
N LEU A 217 -1.89 -3.51 -9.62
CA LEU A 217 -1.32 -4.15 -10.81
C LEU A 217 0.18 -4.39 -10.67
N GLY A 218 0.93 -3.43 -10.11
CA GLY A 218 2.36 -3.58 -9.83
C GLY A 218 2.68 -4.73 -8.85
N ALA A 219 1.77 -5.00 -7.91
CA ALA A 219 1.94 -6.07 -6.93
C ALA A 219 1.59 -7.48 -7.48
N VAL A 220 0.74 -7.58 -8.51
CA VAL A 220 0.26 -8.85 -9.05
C VAL A 220 1.00 -9.28 -10.32
N ASN A 221 2.28 -9.03 -10.40
CA ASN A 221 3.11 -9.29 -11.57
C ASN A 221 3.67 -10.73 -11.66
N TRP A 222 3.24 -11.63 -10.78
CA TRP A 222 3.67 -13.03 -10.76
C TRP A 222 2.50 -14.00 -10.46
N PRO A 223 2.58 -15.27 -10.89
CA PRO A 223 1.48 -16.22 -10.73
C PRO A 223 1.14 -16.48 -9.24
N GLY A 224 -0.15 -16.38 -8.91
CA GLY A 224 -0.65 -16.60 -7.56
C GLY A 224 -0.60 -15.39 -6.63
N ALA A 225 -0.14 -14.23 -7.11
CA ALA A 225 -0.30 -12.97 -6.40
C ALA A 225 -1.72 -12.41 -6.58
N GLU A 226 -2.25 -11.85 -5.51
CA GLU A 226 -3.52 -11.10 -5.52
C GLU A 226 -3.37 -9.77 -4.76
N ALA A 227 -4.07 -8.76 -5.24
CA ALA A 227 -4.27 -7.52 -4.52
C ALA A 227 -5.76 -7.32 -4.26
N VAL A 228 -6.12 -6.87 -3.04
CA VAL A 228 -7.50 -6.61 -2.66
C VAL A 228 -7.65 -5.14 -2.31
N ILE A 229 -8.61 -4.47 -2.94
CA ILE A 229 -9.03 -3.10 -2.57
C ILE A 229 -10.32 -3.23 -1.78
N ALA A 230 -10.34 -2.78 -0.52
CA ALA A 230 -11.46 -2.99 0.38
C ALA A 230 -11.69 -1.81 1.34
N ASP A 231 -12.94 -1.66 1.78
CA ASP A 231 -13.34 -0.65 2.74
C ASP A 231 -12.77 -0.95 4.13
N SER A 232 -12.13 0.04 4.72
CA SER A 232 -11.58 -0.02 6.07
C SER A 232 -12.62 0.19 7.17
N ALA A 233 -13.85 0.59 6.85
CA ALA A 233 -14.89 0.88 7.85
C ALA A 233 -15.58 -0.37 8.43
N ASP A 234 -15.48 -1.52 7.77
CA ASP A 234 -16.05 -2.78 8.28
C ASP A 234 -15.27 -3.28 9.50
N GLN A 235 -15.98 -3.72 10.54
CA GLN A 235 -15.39 -4.19 11.81
C GLN A 235 -14.45 -5.39 11.66
N HIS A 236 -14.59 -6.15 10.56
CA HIS A 236 -13.77 -7.31 10.21
C HIS A 236 -13.12 -7.14 8.82
N ALA A 237 -12.80 -5.91 8.47
CA ALA A 237 -12.35 -5.53 7.14
C ALA A 237 -11.18 -6.38 6.64
N LEU A 238 -10.13 -6.54 7.45
CA LEU A 238 -8.94 -7.27 7.05
C LEU A 238 -9.21 -8.77 6.95
N THR A 239 -9.88 -9.36 7.92
CA THR A 239 -10.25 -10.78 7.87
C THR A 239 -11.13 -11.09 6.67
N ARG A 240 -12.12 -10.25 6.39
CA ARG A 240 -12.99 -10.41 5.22
C ARG A 240 -12.23 -10.23 3.91
N ALA A 241 -11.34 -9.24 3.81
CA ALA A 241 -10.50 -9.06 2.64
C ALA A 241 -9.64 -10.31 2.34
N LEU A 242 -9.23 -11.05 3.36
CA LEU A 242 -8.41 -12.24 3.23
C LEU A 242 -9.23 -13.53 2.97
N THR A 243 -10.49 -13.61 3.41
CA THR A 243 -11.27 -14.87 3.44
C THR A 243 -12.58 -14.84 2.64
N ASP A 244 -13.17 -13.66 2.42
CA ASP A 244 -14.45 -13.49 1.71
C ASP A 244 -14.17 -13.01 0.26
N PRO A 245 -14.37 -13.84 -0.76
CA PRO A 245 -14.10 -13.46 -2.16
C PRO A 245 -15.02 -12.36 -2.69
N THR A 246 -16.08 -12.02 -1.98
CA THR A 246 -17.04 -10.97 -2.37
C THR A 246 -16.77 -9.63 -1.67
N PHE A 247 -15.88 -9.62 -0.67
CA PHE A 247 -15.53 -8.40 0.05
C PHE A 247 -14.41 -7.65 -0.66
N GLY A 248 -14.68 -6.41 -1.03
CA GLY A 248 -13.75 -5.60 -1.83
C GLY A 248 -13.73 -6.00 -3.30
N THR A 249 -12.64 -5.63 -4.00
CA THR A 249 -12.33 -6.06 -5.36
C THR A 249 -10.96 -6.73 -5.37
N ARG A 250 -10.91 -7.98 -5.84
CA ARG A 250 -9.68 -8.75 -6.03
C ARG A 250 -9.10 -8.50 -7.41
N ILE A 251 -7.82 -8.19 -7.45
CA ILE A 251 -7.06 -8.01 -8.69
C ILE A 251 -6.02 -9.12 -8.75
N THR A 252 -6.00 -9.86 -9.87
CA THR A 252 -5.07 -10.95 -10.10
C THR A 252 -4.31 -10.73 -11.40
N ALA A 253 -3.13 -11.36 -11.53
CA ALA A 253 -2.43 -11.41 -12.81
C ALA A 253 -3.36 -11.93 -13.91
N ALA A 254 -3.15 -11.49 -15.15
CA ALA A 254 -3.84 -12.09 -16.30
C ALA A 254 -3.63 -13.61 -16.27
N ARG A 255 -4.69 -14.38 -16.46
CA ARG A 255 -4.57 -15.83 -16.60
C ARG A 255 -3.64 -16.09 -17.79
N ALA A 256 -2.51 -16.76 -17.56
CA ALA A 256 -1.70 -17.25 -18.67
C ALA A 256 -2.62 -18.11 -19.55
N ALA A 257 -2.77 -17.69 -20.81
CA ALA A 257 -3.51 -18.46 -21.80
C ALA A 257 -2.67 -19.70 -22.16
N SER A 258 -2.71 -20.73 -21.32
CA SER A 258 -2.19 -22.05 -21.68
C SER A 258 -2.64 -23.11 -20.67
N GLU A 259 -3.78 -23.68 -20.90
CA GLU A 259 -4.14 -25.08 -20.55
C GLU A 259 -5.45 -25.52 -21.23
N ALA A 260 -5.71 -25.00 -22.43
CA ALA A 260 -6.86 -25.42 -23.24
C ALA A 260 -6.42 -26.11 -24.55
N SER A 261 -5.38 -26.98 -24.49
CA SER A 261 -5.08 -27.85 -25.62
C SER A 261 -4.20 -29.04 -25.21
N ALA A 262 -4.66 -29.82 -24.23
CA ALA A 262 -4.14 -31.16 -24.01
C ALA A 262 -5.28 -32.06 -23.57
N GLY A 263 -6.12 -32.41 -24.55
CA GLY A 263 -7.22 -33.33 -24.30
C GLY A 263 -8.05 -33.61 -25.55
N THR A 264 -7.40 -34.11 -26.61
CA THR A 264 -8.05 -34.98 -27.61
C THR A 264 -6.98 -35.57 -28.53
N ILE A 265 -6.52 -36.73 -28.26
CA ILE A 265 -6.34 -37.82 -29.25
C ILE A 265 -6.64 -39.11 -28.51
#